data_13c0ea7abedbcc632a3bbdb82337dc4e
#
_entry.id   13c0ea7abedbcc632a3bbdb82337dc4e
#
_cell.length_a   1.000
_cell.length_b   1.000
_cell.length_c   1.000
_cell.angle_alpha   90.00
_cell.angle_beta   90.00
_cell.angle_gamma   90.00
#
_symmetry.space_group_name_H-M   'P 1'
#
loop_
_entity.id
_entity.type
_entity.pdbx_description
1 polymer ?
#
loop_
_entity_poly.entity_id
_entity_poly.type
_entity_poly.pdbx_seq_one_letter_code
_entity_poly.pdbx_strand_id
1 'polypeptide(L)'
;TRRSSDLSRKGVKVLVVDPFNRFEHQIPDWETETQYISRIFDEFSNFAVKHKVLLILVAHPTKLRREPGSKRWPVPTLYDINGSAAFFNKTDYGMVIDRNDELGQVLVRVAKVRFDHLGGPGDAFFAFSTYNGRYTPTEERTLDHNPPEPKWEHTNFLTEKLKPEQQGLGFNEGE
;
A
#
# COMPACT_ATOMS: atom_id res chain seq x y z
N THR A 1 8.47 -26.78 -12.04
CA THR A 1 7.70 -26.14 -13.11
C THR A 1 8.55 -25.09 -13.82
N ARG A 2 8.49 -25.03 -15.16
CA ARG A 2 9.38 -24.22 -16.02
C ARG A 2 9.35 -22.72 -15.70
N ARG A 3 8.24 -22.16 -15.20
CA ARG A 3 8.08 -20.72 -14.95
C ARG A 3 8.89 -20.17 -13.77
N SER A 4 9.10 -20.96 -12.70
CA SER A 4 9.87 -20.49 -11.54
C SER A 4 11.38 -20.40 -11.81
N SER A 5 11.91 -21.33 -12.65
CA SER A 5 13.31 -21.28 -13.08
C SER A 5 13.61 -20.08 -13.98
N ASP A 6 12.62 -19.61 -14.74
CA ASP A 6 12.76 -18.45 -15.62
C ASP A 6 12.91 -17.12 -14.86
N LEU A 7 12.27 -16.98 -13.70
CA LEU A 7 12.40 -15.79 -12.84
C LEU A 7 13.85 -15.64 -12.33
N SER A 8 14.43 -16.73 -11.86
CA SER A 8 15.82 -16.72 -11.39
C SER A 8 16.82 -16.43 -12.51
N ARG A 9 16.60 -17.00 -13.71
CA ARG A 9 17.44 -16.74 -14.89
C ARG A 9 17.38 -15.29 -15.35
N LYS A 10 16.22 -14.62 -15.20
CA LYS A 10 16.03 -13.22 -15.55
C LYS A 10 16.54 -12.25 -14.46
N GLY A 11 17.11 -12.74 -13.38
CA GLY A 11 17.66 -11.92 -12.31
C GLY A 11 16.61 -11.18 -11.46
N VAL A 12 15.36 -11.68 -11.44
CA VAL A 12 14.29 -11.12 -10.60
C VAL A 12 14.69 -11.22 -9.14
N LYS A 13 14.66 -10.11 -8.42
CA LYS A 13 14.98 -10.01 -6.98
C LYS A 13 13.76 -9.76 -6.11
N VAL A 14 12.69 -9.22 -6.67
CA VAL A 14 11.45 -8.90 -5.97
C VAL A 14 10.28 -9.46 -6.76
N LEU A 15 9.39 -10.14 -6.08
CA LEU A 15 8.12 -10.62 -6.63
C LEU A 15 6.99 -10.00 -5.79
N VAL A 16 6.07 -9.29 -6.47
CA VAL A 16 4.91 -8.69 -5.84
C VAL A 16 3.66 -9.43 -6.29
N VAL A 17 2.82 -9.77 -5.33
CA VAL A 17 1.49 -10.35 -5.53
C VAL A 17 0.46 -9.32 -5.06
N ASP A 18 -0.24 -8.66 -5.98
CA ASP A 18 -1.17 -7.56 -5.71
C ASP A 18 -2.49 -7.70 -6.46
N PRO A 19 -3.60 -7.91 -5.75
CA PRO A 19 -3.69 -8.38 -4.37
C PRO A 19 -3.81 -9.91 -4.28
N PHE A 20 -3.38 -10.47 -3.15
CA PHE A 20 -3.53 -11.90 -2.82
C PHE A 20 -4.99 -12.37 -2.86
N ASN A 21 -5.91 -11.52 -2.41
CA ASN A 21 -7.35 -11.84 -2.37
C ASN A 21 -8.01 -12.06 -3.76
N ARG A 22 -7.32 -11.76 -4.85
CA ARG A 22 -7.80 -12.01 -6.22
C ARG A 22 -7.41 -13.36 -6.79
N PHE A 23 -6.56 -14.10 -6.09
CA PHE A 23 -6.28 -15.46 -6.51
C PHE A 23 -7.52 -16.32 -6.30
N GLU A 24 -7.83 -17.14 -7.29
CA GLU A 24 -8.82 -18.20 -7.17
C GLU A 24 -8.24 -19.28 -6.26
N HIS A 25 -8.79 -19.39 -5.07
CA HIS A 25 -8.36 -20.39 -4.09
C HIS A 25 -9.16 -21.67 -4.31
N GLN A 26 -8.54 -22.68 -4.89
CA GLN A 26 -9.10 -24.01 -4.98
C GLN A 26 -8.81 -24.77 -3.69
N ILE A 27 -9.67 -24.59 -2.70
CA ILE A 27 -9.55 -25.23 -1.39
C ILE A 27 -10.11 -26.64 -1.52
N PRO A 28 -9.31 -27.70 -1.25
CA PRO A 28 -9.82 -29.08 -1.27
C PRO A 28 -10.85 -29.30 -0.15
N ASP A 29 -11.81 -30.20 -0.36
CA ASP A 29 -12.88 -30.50 0.60
C ASP A 29 -12.38 -31.00 1.98
N TRP A 30 -11.16 -31.53 2.02
CA TRP A 30 -10.52 -32.04 3.24
C TRP A 30 -9.72 -30.97 4.01
N GLU A 31 -9.59 -29.77 3.48
CA GLU A 31 -8.75 -28.68 4.04
C GLU A 31 -9.62 -27.48 4.42
N THR A 32 -9.39 -26.91 5.60
CA THR A 32 -10.01 -25.63 5.97
C THR A 32 -9.29 -24.46 5.29
N GLU A 33 -9.98 -23.33 5.10
CA GLU A 33 -9.38 -22.13 4.53
C GLU A 33 -8.09 -21.71 5.27
N THR A 34 -8.09 -21.76 6.59
CA THR A 34 -6.93 -21.40 7.42
C THR A 34 -5.74 -22.36 7.17
N GLN A 35 -5.99 -23.65 7.04
CA GLN A 35 -4.96 -24.65 6.73
C GLN A 35 -4.40 -24.42 5.32
N TYR A 36 -5.28 -24.21 4.36
CA TYR A 36 -4.92 -23.90 2.98
C TYR A 36 -4.02 -22.67 2.90
N ILE A 37 -4.42 -21.55 3.50
CA ILE A 37 -3.61 -20.31 3.54
C ILE A 37 -2.27 -20.56 4.21
N SER A 38 -2.26 -21.29 5.33
CA SER A 38 -1.00 -21.64 6.02
C SER A 38 -0.05 -22.41 5.09
N ARG A 39 -0.54 -23.39 4.35
CA ARG A 39 0.25 -24.17 3.39
C ARG A 39 0.77 -23.31 2.23
N ILE A 40 -0.05 -22.43 1.69
CA ILE A 40 0.37 -21.50 0.63
C ILE A 40 1.49 -20.58 1.12
N PHE A 41 1.43 -20.10 2.36
CA PHE A 41 2.51 -19.29 2.93
C PHE A 41 3.82 -20.08 3.10
N ASP A 42 3.75 -21.36 3.46
CA ASP A 42 4.95 -22.23 3.50
C ASP A 42 5.55 -22.40 2.10
N GLU A 43 4.71 -22.61 1.09
CA GLU A 43 5.15 -22.68 -0.30
C GLU A 43 5.80 -21.38 -0.78
N PHE A 44 5.22 -20.22 -0.44
CA PHE A 44 5.78 -18.91 -0.76
C PHE A 44 7.12 -18.66 -0.05
N SER A 45 7.21 -19.01 1.22
CA SER A 45 8.46 -18.88 1.98
C SER A 45 9.57 -19.77 1.39
N ASN A 46 9.26 -21.03 1.10
CA ASN A 46 10.18 -21.95 0.47
C ASN A 46 10.61 -21.46 -0.92
N PHE A 47 9.68 -20.89 -1.69
CA PHE A 47 9.97 -20.31 -2.99
C PHE A 47 10.93 -19.12 -2.85
N ALA A 48 10.62 -18.18 -1.94
CA ALA A 48 11.44 -16.99 -1.70
C ALA A 48 12.88 -17.34 -1.32
N VAL A 49 13.04 -18.27 -0.39
CA VAL A 49 14.37 -18.76 0.05
C VAL A 49 15.09 -19.47 -1.10
N LYS A 50 14.45 -20.42 -1.77
CA LYS A 50 15.03 -21.21 -2.86
C LYS A 50 15.53 -20.34 -4.01
N HIS A 51 14.77 -19.29 -4.35
CA HIS A 51 15.08 -18.42 -5.48
C HIS A 51 15.77 -17.11 -5.08
N LYS A 52 16.02 -16.91 -3.78
CA LYS A 52 16.66 -15.70 -3.21
C LYS A 52 15.96 -14.43 -3.68
N VAL A 53 14.63 -14.40 -3.58
CA VAL A 53 13.77 -13.27 -3.95
C VAL A 53 13.05 -12.73 -2.72
N LEU A 54 12.85 -11.42 -2.67
CA LEU A 54 11.91 -10.80 -1.75
C LEU A 54 10.50 -11.02 -2.30
N LEU A 55 9.63 -11.64 -1.52
CA LEU A 55 8.22 -11.80 -1.85
C LEU A 55 7.38 -10.80 -1.07
N ILE A 56 6.62 -9.99 -1.77
CA ILE A 56 5.69 -9.00 -1.19
C ILE A 56 4.28 -9.44 -1.53
N LEU A 57 3.46 -9.70 -0.49
CA LEU A 57 2.05 -10.00 -0.63
C LEU A 57 1.23 -8.78 -0.21
N VAL A 58 0.44 -8.25 -1.13
CA VAL A 58 -0.54 -7.21 -0.84
C VAL A 58 -1.88 -7.88 -0.58
N ALA A 59 -2.47 -7.62 0.58
CA ALA A 59 -3.77 -8.18 0.94
C ALA A 59 -4.70 -7.08 1.47
N HIS A 60 -5.98 -7.17 1.13
CA HIS A 60 -6.98 -6.25 1.65
C HIS A 60 -7.58 -6.80 2.94
N PRO A 61 -7.81 -5.95 3.96
CA PRO A 61 -8.51 -6.35 5.16
C PRO A 61 -9.97 -6.72 4.84
N THR A 62 -10.57 -7.53 5.69
CA THR A 62 -12.01 -7.76 5.69
C THR A 62 -12.74 -6.48 6.08
N LYS A 63 -14.09 -6.48 5.97
CA LYS A 63 -14.88 -5.32 6.39
C LYS A 63 -14.68 -5.03 7.88
N LEU A 64 -13.97 -3.95 8.15
CA LEU A 64 -13.83 -3.43 9.50
C LEU A 64 -15.18 -2.92 10.01
N ARG A 65 -15.37 -2.95 11.33
CA ARG A 65 -16.53 -2.31 11.96
C ARG A 65 -16.12 -0.95 12.49
N ARG A 66 -16.93 0.06 12.15
CA ARG A 66 -16.74 1.39 12.70
C ARG A 66 -17.23 1.40 14.15
N GLU A 67 -16.47 2.02 15.04
CA GLU A 67 -16.92 2.20 16.43
C GLU A 67 -18.15 3.14 16.48
N PRO A 68 -19.13 2.87 17.36
CA PRO A 68 -20.28 3.74 17.54
C PRO A 68 -19.82 5.16 17.87
N GLY A 69 -20.29 6.15 17.10
CA GLY A 69 -19.94 7.56 17.28
C GLY A 69 -18.63 8.01 16.60
N SER A 70 -17.80 7.10 16.12
CA SER A 70 -16.62 7.44 15.34
C SER A 70 -16.97 7.75 13.88
N LYS A 71 -16.42 8.85 13.33
CA LYS A 71 -16.50 9.15 11.90
C LYS A 71 -15.45 8.36 11.11
N ARG A 72 -14.38 7.96 11.75
CA ARG A 72 -13.24 7.27 11.15
C ARG A 72 -13.36 5.75 11.27
N TRP A 73 -12.88 5.05 10.25
CA TRP A 73 -12.62 3.61 10.34
C TRP A 73 -11.39 3.34 11.21
N PRO A 74 -11.36 2.25 11.98
CA PRO A 74 -10.16 1.87 12.70
C PRO A 74 -9.02 1.55 11.73
N VAL A 75 -7.79 1.81 12.16
CA VAL A 75 -6.60 1.39 11.41
C VAL A 75 -6.59 -0.13 11.35
N PRO A 76 -6.52 -0.74 10.17
CA PRO A 76 -6.49 -2.19 10.06
C PRO A 76 -5.25 -2.78 10.72
N THR A 77 -5.35 -4.05 11.09
CA THR A 77 -4.25 -4.84 11.59
C THR A 77 -3.99 -6.04 10.69
N LEU A 78 -2.89 -6.75 10.90
CA LEU A 78 -2.61 -7.99 10.16
C LEU A 78 -3.64 -9.11 10.47
N TYR A 79 -4.39 -8.96 11.57
CA TYR A 79 -5.45 -9.89 11.95
C TYR A 79 -6.78 -9.62 11.24
N ASP A 80 -6.91 -8.51 10.55
CA ASP A 80 -8.12 -8.15 9.83
C ASP A 80 -8.16 -8.73 8.39
N ILE A 81 -7.13 -9.46 7.99
CA ILE A 81 -7.09 -10.17 6.71
C ILE A 81 -7.78 -11.53 6.88
N ASN A 82 -8.57 -11.98 5.91
CA ASN A 82 -9.16 -13.31 5.94
C ASN A 82 -8.07 -14.40 6.02
N GLY A 83 -8.21 -15.38 6.91
CA GLY A 83 -7.13 -16.32 7.24
C GLY A 83 -6.02 -15.74 8.12
N SER A 84 -6.31 -14.70 8.86
CA SER A 84 -5.46 -13.76 9.59
C SER A 84 -4.33 -14.36 10.41
N ALA A 85 -4.54 -15.48 11.11
CA ALA A 85 -3.50 -16.09 11.93
C ALA A 85 -2.26 -16.49 11.11
N ALA A 86 -2.46 -17.00 9.89
CA ALA A 86 -1.35 -17.36 9.01
C ALA A 86 -0.60 -16.12 8.51
N PHE A 87 -1.31 -15.05 8.17
CA PHE A 87 -0.68 -13.79 7.76
C PHE A 87 0.22 -13.22 8.84
N PHE A 88 -0.26 -13.20 10.09
CA PHE A 88 0.57 -12.74 11.19
C PHE A 88 1.72 -13.70 11.50
N ASN A 89 1.45 -14.99 11.61
CA ASN A 89 2.44 -15.96 12.12
C ASN A 89 3.56 -16.25 11.12
N LYS A 90 3.25 -16.28 9.83
CA LYS A 90 4.16 -16.76 8.78
C LYS A 90 4.98 -15.66 8.11
N THR A 91 4.57 -14.39 8.18
CA THR A 91 5.32 -13.28 7.60
C THR A 91 6.54 -12.91 8.46
N ASP A 92 7.62 -12.51 7.82
CA ASP A 92 8.79 -11.96 8.48
C ASP A 92 8.61 -10.48 8.79
N TYR A 93 7.98 -9.74 7.88
CA TYR A 93 7.63 -8.33 8.04
C TYR A 93 6.15 -8.15 7.72
N GLY A 94 5.46 -7.40 8.56
CA GLY A 94 4.08 -7.01 8.34
C GLY A 94 3.94 -5.50 8.32
N MET A 95 3.39 -4.96 7.25
CA MET A 95 3.15 -3.52 7.11
C MET A 95 1.66 -3.26 6.90
N VAL A 96 1.19 -2.17 7.47
CA VAL A 96 -0.17 -1.66 7.29
C VAL A 96 -0.06 -0.26 6.69
N ILE A 97 -0.83 -0.01 5.66
CA ILE A 97 -0.97 1.31 5.05
C ILE A 97 -2.41 1.76 5.25
N ASP A 98 -2.60 2.84 5.99
CA ASP A 98 -3.90 3.43 6.25
C ASP A 98 -3.93 4.86 5.76
N ARG A 99 -4.95 5.18 4.95
CA ARG A 99 -5.12 6.52 4.40
C ARG A 99 -6.21 7.25 5.17
N ASN A 100 -5.86 8.37 5.74
CA ASN A 100 -6.80 9.28 6.38
C ASN A 100 -7.03 10.50 5.49
N ASP A 101 -8.16 10.50 4.79
CA ASP A 101 -8.50 11.58 3.87
C ASP A 101 -8.86 12.88 4.61
N GLU A 102 -9.41 12.81 5.83
CA GLU A 102 -9.75 13.99 6.64
C GLU A 102 -8.48 14.77 7.07
N LEU A 103 -7.41 14.06 7.36
CA LEU A 103 -6.12 14.67 7.74
C LEU A 103 -5.18 14.85 6.52
N GLY A 104 -5.54 14.36 5.34
CA GLY A 104 -4.66 14.34 4.18
C GLY A 104 -3.36 13.58 4.45
N GLN A 105 -3.42 12.53 5.26
CA GLN A 105 -2.26 11.82 5.77
C GLN A 105 -2.35 10.33 5.50
N VAL A 106 -1.20 9.73 5.26
CA VAL A 106 -1.03 8.29 5.11
C VAL A 106 -0.15 7.79 6.24
N LEU A 107 -0.67 6.85 7.01
CA LEU A 107 0.07 6.09 7.99
C LEU A 107 0.70 4.88 7.32
N VAL A 108 1.98 4.69 7.50
CA VAL A 108 2.70 3.46 7.21
C VAL A 108 3.17 2.88 8.54
N ARG A 109 2.53 1.81 8.95
CA ARG A 109 2.84 1.11 10.21
C ARG A 109 3.61 -0.17 9.92
N VAL A 110 4.80 -0.29 10.47
CA VAL A 110 5.48 -1.59 10.58
C VAL A 110 4.86 -2.30 11.78
N ALA A 111 3.95 -3.23 11.52
CA ALA A 111 3.20 -3.92 12.57
C ALA A 111 3.92 -5.16 13.11
N LYS A 112 4.85 -5.71 12.31
CA LYS A 112 5.63 -6.88 12.70
C LYS A 112 7.02 -6.83 12.10
N VAL A 113 8.01 -7.16 12.91
CA VAL A 113 9.38 -7.53 12.51
C VAL A 113 9.71 -8.83 13.26
N ARG A 114 10.04 -9.90 12.52
CA ARG A 114 10.31 -11.22 13.14
C ARG A 114 11.63 -11.25 13.88
N PHE A 115 12.63 -10.53 13.37
CA PHE A 115 13.99 -10.59 13.88
C PHE A 115 14.37 -9.25 14.49
N ASP A 116 14.50 -9.22 15.82
CA ASP A 116 14.72 -7.99 16.61
C ASP A 116 15.99 -7.22 16.21
N HIS A 117 17.02 -7.92 15.72
CA HIS A 117 18.26 -7.29 15.25
C HIS A 117 18.11 -6.49 13.94
N LEU A 118 16.99 -6.65 13.23
CA LEU A 118 16.69 -5.91 11.99
C LEU A 118 15.80 -4.68 12.22
N GLY A 119 15.39 -4.44 13.46
CA GLY A 119 14.54 -3.32 13.83
C GLY A 119 13.30 -3.76 14.61
N GLY A 120 12.36 -2.85 14.83
CA GLY A 120 11.13 -3.07 15.56
C GLY A 120 9.91 -2.47 14.88
N PRO A 121 8.71 -2.74 15.43
CA PRO A 121 7.49 -2.07 15.03
C PRO A 121 7.59 -0.55 15.18
N GLY A 122 6.87 0.18 14.35
CA GLY A 122 6.85 1.65 14.40
C GLY A 122 5.94 2.24 13.33
N ASP A 123 5.63 3.51 13.50
CA ASP A 123 4.76 4.28 12.64
C ASP A 123 5.54 5.38 11.91
N ALA A 124 5.20 5.60 10.66
CA ALA A 124 5.66 6.73 9.87
C ALA A 124 4.48 7.37 9.16
N PHE A 125 4.48 8.69 9.12
CA PHE A 125 3.39 9.47 8.55
C PHE A 125 3.85 10.22 7.31
N PHE A 126 2.99 10.24 6.29
CA PHE A 126 3.29 10.87 5.01
C PHE A 126 2.10 11.71 4.56
N ALA A 127 2.40 12.86 3.93
CA ALA A 127 1.43 13.61 3.15
C ALA A 127 1.56 13.22 1.67
N PHE A 128 0.42 12.97 1.02
CA PHE A 128 0.40 12.66 -0.41
C PHE A 128 0.14 13.92 -1.22
N SER A 129 0.98 14.20 -2.19
CA SER A 129 0.79 15.29 -3.14
C SER A 129 0.10 14.77 -4.39
N THR A 130 -1.12 15.26 -4.64
CA THR A 130 -1.85 14.93 -5.88
C THR A 130 -1.23 15.59 -7.11
N TYR A 131 -0.46 16.67 -6.91
CA TYR A 131 0.20 17.38 -7.99
C TYR A 131 1.30 16.57 -8.67
N ASN A 132 2.11 15.87 -7.89
CA ASN A 132 3.28 15.15 -8.42
C ASN A 132 3.29 13.65 -8.08
N GLY A 133 2.24 13.14 -7.41
CA GLY A 133 2.11 11.74 -7.02
C GLY A 133 3.11 11.27 -5.96
N ARG A 134 3.73 12.19 -5.22
CA ARG A 134 4.78 11.86 -4.24
C ARG A 134 4.26 11.89 -2.81
N TYR A 135 4.89 11.07 -1.98
CA TYR A 135 4.73 11.07 -0.53
C TYR A 135 5.86 11.85 0.11
N THR A 136 5.51 12.76 1.02
CA THR A 136 6.48 13.55 1.80
C THR A 136 6.33 13.17 3.27
N PRO A 137 7.41 12.84 3.98
CA PRO A 137 7.34 12.57 5.41
C PRO A 137 6.75 13.75 6.17
N THR A 138 5.93 13.46 7.18
CA THR A 138 5.30 14.46 8.04
C THR A 138 5.18 13.92 9.46
N GLU A 139 4.93 14.80 10.43
CA GLU A 139 4.61 14.38 11.78
C GLU A 139 3.16 13.87 11.86
N GLU A 140 2.85 13.11 12.90
CA GLU A 140 1.49 12.67 13.16
C GLU A 140 0.57 13.88 13.34
N ARG A 141 -0.56 13.88 12.65
CA ARG A 141 -1.61 14.90 12.78
C ARG A 141 -2.76 14.35 13.58
N THR A 142 -3.22 15.11 14.55
CA THR A 142 -4.43 14.82 15.33
C THR A 142 -5.52 15.79 14.95
N LEU A 143 -6.79 15.40 15.12
CA LEU A 143 -7.94 16.24 14.81
C LEU A 143 -8.03 17.49 15.72
N ASP A 144 -7.38 17.46 16.88
CA ASP A 144 -7.35 18.58 17.83
C ASP A 144 -6.37 19.70 17.44
N HIS A 145 -5.44 19.41 16.57
CA HIS A 145 -4.62 20.44 15.93
C HIS A 145 -5.34 20.86 14.66
N ASN A 146 -5.82 22.11 14.63
CA ASN A 146 -6.39 22.72 13.44
C ASN A 146 -5.40 22.50 12.29
N PRO A 147 -5.56 21.48 11.43
CA PRO A 147 -4.58 21.24 10.38
C PRO A 147 -4.60 22.49 9.50
N PRO A 148 -3.46 23.00 9.05
CA PRO A 148 -3.47 23.98 7.98
C PRO A 148 -4.33 23.37 6.89
N GLU A 149 -5.35 24.12 6.44
CA GLU A 149 -6.24 23.65 5.37
C GLU A 149 -5.37 23.00 4.31
N PRO A 150 -5.62 21.73 3.96
CA PRO A 150 -4.86 21.13 2.89
C PRO A 150 -5.09 22.02 1.68
N LYS A 151 -4.06 22.73 1.26
CA LYS A 151 -4.08 23.46 0.00
C LYS A 151 -4.09 22.44 -1.12
N TRP A 152 -5.23 21.75 -1.24
CA TRP A 152 -5.58 20.99 -2.43
C TRP A 152 -5.97 22.04 -3.49
N GLU A 153 -4.98 22.75 -3.98
CA GLU A 153 -5.16 23.42 -5.23
C GLU A 153 -5.44 22.32 -6.24
N HIS A 154 -6.72 22.17 -6.56
CA HIS A 154 -7.16 21.44 -7.73
C HIS A 154 -6.63 22.19 -8.95
N THR A 155 -5.33 22.16 -9.13
CA THR A 155 -4.73 22.55 -10.40
C THR A 155 -5.14 21.45 -11.37
N ASN A 156 -6.26 21.68 -12.05
CA ASN A 156 -6.69 20.86 -13.16
C ASN A 156 -5.54 20.85 -14.18
N PHE A 157 -4.78 19.80 -14.19
CA PHE A 157 -3.67 19.56 -15.12
C PHE A 157 -4.07 19.76 -16.59
N LEU A 158 -5.38 19.69 -16.87
CA LEU A 158 -5.95 19.89 -18.20
C LEU A 158 -6.20 21.36 -18.55
N THR A 159 -6.34 22.25 -17.55
CA THR A 159 -6.62 23.68 -17.81
C THR A 159 -5.36 24.53 -17.93
N GLU A 160 -4.22 24.13 -17.35
CA GLU A 160 -2.97 24.88 -17.52
C GLU A 160 -2.32 24.70 -18.91
N LYS A 161 -2.57 23.58 -19.59
CA LYS A 161 -2.09 23.37 -20.96
C LYS A 161 -2.92 24.11 -22.04
N LEU A 162 -4.00 24.77 -21.66
CA LEU A 162 -4.91 25.45 -22.59
C LEU A 162 -4.92 26.97 -22.48
N LYS A 163 -3.97 27.57 -21.75
CA LYS A 163 -3.78 29.02 -21.89
C LYS A 163 -3.02 29.29 -23.18
N PRO A 164 -3.67 29.83 -24.22
CA PRO A 164 -2.94 30.27 -25.39
C PRO A 164 -1.99 31.39 -24.95
N GLU A 165 -0.72 31.23 -25.25
CA GLU A 165 0.23 32.33 -25.19
C GLU A 165 -0.36 33.44 -26.07
N GLN A 166 -0.69 34.56 -25.46
CA GLN A 166 -0.96 35.79 -26.15
C GLN A 166 0.36 36.27 -26.76
N GLN A 167 0.71 35.73 -27.89
CA GLN A 167 1.68 36.36 -28.78
C GLN A 167 1.00 37.60 -29.35
N GLY A 168 1.34 38.72 -28.79
CA GLY A 168 1.04 40.02 -29.39
C GLY A 168 1.77 40.17 -30.71
N LEU A 169 1.08 39.84 -31.78
CA LEU A 169 1.42 40.30 -33.12
C LEU A 169 0.83 41.70 -33.28
N GLY A 170 1.63 42.70 -32.97
CA GLY A 170 1.37 44.05 -33.41
C GLY A 170 1.49 44.10 -34.95
N PHE A 171 0.37 44.18 -35.64
CA PHE A 171 0.34 44.65 -37.00
C PHE A 171 0.41 46.16 -36.97
N ASN A 172 1.55 46.72 -37.36
CA ASN A 172 1.67 48.09 -37.77
C ASN A 172 1.07 48.19 -39.20
N GLU A 173 -0.10 48.74 -39.31
CA GLU A 173 -0.55 49.36 -40.56
C GLU A 173 0.05 50.74 -40.64
N GLY A 174 0.96 50.94 -41.55
CA GLY A 174 1.50 52.23 -41.92
C GLY A 174 1.49 52.35 -43.45
N GLU A 175 0.69 53.25 -43.94
CA GLU A 175 0.66 53.90 -45.23
C GLU A 175 0.49 53.04 -46.49
#